data_b1a17bd25109d8ccd5d372189d4efbba
#
_entry.id   b1a17bd25109d8ccd5d372189d4efbba
#
_cell.length_a   1.000
_cell.length_b   1.000
_cell.length_c   1.000
_cell.angle_alpha   90.00
_cell.angle_beta   90.00
_cell.angle_gamma   90.00
#
_symmetry.space_group_name_H-M   'P 1'
#
loop_
_entity.id
_entity.type
_entity.pdbx_description
1 polymer ?
#
loop_
_entity_poly.entity_id
_entity_poly.type
_entity_poly.pdbx_seq_one_letter_code
_entity_poly.pdbx_strand_id
1 'polypeptide(L)'
;MIITPVISSPATVDYPPNPNFGYKSILKKEFLAGRIPLKKDITGHKLNPKYLSVDHTIPKNKGGKSSLYNYSLMDSFVNNKRGEKPIKQFIDLESLVEYIMVMLNVKTMDLDGVDYLKGWLPNLLKAMKEGK
;
A
#
# COMPACT_ATOMS: atom_id res chain seq x y z
N MET A 1 15.28 30.44 5.20
CA MET A 1 14.45 29.66 4.44
C MET A 1 13.46 28.91 5.28
N ILE A 2 12.38 28.72 4.76
CA ILE A 2 11.38 28.15 5.54
C ILE A 2 10.97 26.87 4.99
N ILE A 3 10.91 25.95 5.83
CA ILE A 3 10.30 24.80 5.44
C ILE A 3 8.99 24.79 5.97
N THR A 4 8.11 24.96 5.15
CA THR A 4 6.80 24.83 5.58
C THR A 4 6.42 23.43 5.50
N PRO A 5 6.24 22.80 6.57
CA PRO A 5 5.74 21.47 6.53
C PRO A 5 4.40 21.53 5.92
N VAL A 6 4.29 20.92 4.85
CA VAL A 6 3.01 20.81 4.28
C VAL A 6 2.23 19.82 5.04
N ILE A 7 1.14 20.30 5.48
CA ILE A 7 0.35 19.50 6.36
C ILE A 7 -0.80 18.85 5.68
N SER A 8 -0.81 18.79 4.42
CA SER A 8 -1.88 18.08 3.75
C SER A 8 -1.91 16.64 4.22
N SER A 9 -3.05 16.04 4.18
CA SER A 9 -3.19 14.64 4.56
C SER A 9 -2.35 13.78 3.63
N PRO A 10 -1.40 13.01 4.15
CA PRO A 10 -0.60 12.14 3.31
C PRO A 10 -1.43 11.13 2.54
N ALA A 11 -2.60 10.78 3.07
CA ALA A 11 -3.45 9.79 2.46
C ALA A 11 -3.98 10.20 1.09
N THR A 12 -3.92 11.49 0.75
CA THR A 12 -4.41 11.98 -0.51
C THR A 12 -3.33 12.47 -1.46
N VAL A 13 -2.07 12.37 -1.04
CA VAL A 13 -0.94 12.86 -1.83
C VAL A 13 -0.41 11.75 -2.74
N ASP A 14 -0.09 12.06 -3.97
CA ASP A 14 0.55 11.12 -4.89
C ASP A 14 2.02 10.94 -4.52
N TYR A 15 2.51 9.74 -4.69
CA TYR A 15 3.88 9.41 -4.34
C TYR A 15 4.60 8.79 -5.53
N PRO A 16 5.76 9.28 -5.90
CA PRO A 16 6.16 10.68 -5.82
C PRO A 16 5.29 11.49 -6.78
N PRO A 17 5.25 12.79 -6.71
CA PRO A 17 4.35 13.59 -7.53
C PRO A 17 4.81 13.62 -9.00
N ASN A 18 4.51 12.59 -9.71
CA ASN A 18 4.85 12.46 -11.12
C ASN A 18 3.66 11.84 -11.84
N PRO A 19 2.91 12.62 -12.64
CA PRO A 19 1.69 12.15 -13.27
C PRO A 19 1.92 11.05 -14.28
N ASN A 20 3.14 10.87 -14.76
CA ASN A 20 3.44 9.83 -15.74
C ASN A 20 4.05 8.59 -15.14
N PHE A 21 4.16 8.55 -13.82
CA PHE A 21 4.82 7.44 -13.16
C PHE A 21 3.81 6.31 -12.90
N GLY A 22 4.18 5.11 -13.26
CA GLY A 22 3.31 3.96 -13.05
C GLY A 22 3.37 3.45 -11.62
N TYR A 23 2.74 4.13 -10.70
CA TYR A 23 2.82 3.79 -9.28
C TYR A 23 2.38 2.35 -8.98
N LYS A 24 1.35 1.88 -9.67
CA LYS A 24 0.82 0.56 -9.44
C LYS A 24 1.84 -0.54 -9.70
N SER A 25 2.70 -0.33 -10.68
CA SER A 25 3.70 -1.32 -11.07
C SER A 25 4.92 -1.34 -10.15
N ILE A 26 5.16 -0.30 -9.39
CA ILE A 26 6.34 -0.23 -8.52
C ILE A 26 6.37 -1.37 -7.51
N LEU A 27 5.30 -1.54 -6.75
CA LEU A 27 5.24 -2.59 -5.74
C LEU A 27 5.35 -3.97 -6.36
N LYS A 28 4.66 -4.20 -7.49
CA LYS A 28 4.74 -5.48 -8.18
C LYS A 28 6.15 -5.76 -8.69
N LYS A 29 6.75 -4.79 -9.34
CA LYS A 29 8.08 -4.92 -9.90
C LYS A 29 9.11 -5.25 -8.82
N GLU A 30 9.08 -4.51 -7.71
CA GLU A 30 10.03 -4.71 -6.63
C GLU A 30 9.82 -6.03 -5.92
N PHE A 31 8.58 -6.45 -5.76
CA PHE A 31 8.29 -7.76 -5.17
C PHE A 31 8.76 -8.90 -6.09
N LEU A 32 8.43 -8.83 -7.38
CA LEU A 32 8.81 -9.87 -8.33
C LEU A 32 10.32 -9.99 -8.50
N ALA A 33 11.03 -8.89 -8.30
CA ALA A 33 12.49 -8.87 -8.37
C ALA A 33 13.15 -9.37 -7.06
N GLY A 34 12.36 -9.70 -6.06
CA GLY A 34 12.87 -10.19 -4.79
C GLY A 34 13.35 -9.10 -3.84
N ARG A 35 13.07 -7.83 -4.15
CA ARG A 35 13.52 -6.73 -3.31
C ARG A 35 12.55 -6.37 -2.19
N ILE A 36 11.35 -6.93 -2.23
CA ILE A 36 10.40 -6.84 -1.12
C ILE A 36 10.18 -8.26 -0.60
N PRO A 37 10.88 -8.67 0.45
CA PRO A 37 10.83 -10.06 0.92
C PRO A 37 9.60 -10.34 1.80
N LEU A 38 8.42 -10.04 1.28
CA LEU A 38 7.17 -10.34 1.95
C LEU A 38 6.71 -11.76 1.64
N LYS A 39 6.22 -12.44 2.66
CA LYS A 39 5.65 -13.78 2.50
C LYS A 39 4.13 -13.74 2.44
N LYS A 40 3.53 -12.81 3.17
CA LYS A 40 2.07 -12.68 3.27
C LYS A 40 1.66 -11.24 3.04
N ASP A 41 0.42 -11.07 2.60
CA ASP A 41 -0.17 -9.74 2.54
C ASP A 41 -0.76 -9.35 3.89
N ILE A 42 -1.34 -8.15 3.98
CA ILE A 42 -1.88 -7.62 5.24
C ILE A 42 -3.13 -8.36 5.72
N THR A 43 -3.66 -9.27 4.92
CA THR A 43 -4.80 -10.10 5.31
C THR A 43 -4.37 -11.48 5.79
N GLY A 44 -3.07 -11.76 5.79
CA GLY A 44 -2.54 -13.05 6.22
C GLY A 44 -2.46 -14.09 5.13
N HIS A 45 -2.76 -13.74 3.90
CA HIS A 45 -2.70 -14.68 2.79
C HIS A 45 -1.32 -14.65 2.12
N LYS A 46 -0.87 -15.82 1.70
CA LYS A 46 0.43 -15.97 1.07
C LYS A 46 0.48 -15.19 -0.23
N LEU A 47 1.57 -14.44 -0.41
CA LEU A 47 1.83 -13.75 -1.67
C LEU A 47 2.52 -14.70 -2.64
N ASN A 48 1.87 -14.93 -3.77
CA ASN A 48 2.38 -15.79 -4.82
C ASN A 48 2.64 -14.94 -6.05
N PRO A 49 3.84 -14.98 -6.65
CA PRO A 49 4.15 -14.19 -7.85
C PRO A 49 3.16 -14.38 -8.99
N LYS A 50 2.57 -15.57 -9.09
CA LYS A 50 1.59 -15.86 -10.15
C LYS A 50 0.24 -15.17 -9.92
N TYR A 51 -0.11 -14.93 -8.68
CA TYR A 51 -1.42 -14.43 -8.30
C TYR A 51 -1.30 -13.16 -7.48
N LEU A 52 -0.38 -12.31 -7.88
CA LEU A 52 -0.09 -11.06 -7.21
C LEU A 52 -0.99 -9.94 -7.72
N SER A 53 -1.47 -9.13 -6.82
CA SER A 53 -2.30 -7.97 -7.14
C SER A 53 -1.83 -6.75 -6.34
N VAL A 54 -2.29 -5.59 -6.77
CA VAL A 54 -2.10 -4.34 -6.00
C VAL A 54 -3.48 -3.81 -5.71
N ASP A 55 -3.78 -3.70 -4.44
CA ASP A 55 -5.09 -3.28 -3.97
C ASP A 55 -5.13 -1.80 -3.66
N HIS A 56 -6.26 -1.14 -3.97
CA HIS A 56 -6.55 0.20 -3.47
C HIS A 56 -7.09 0.06 -2.06
N THR A 57 -6.30 0.47 -1.08
CA THR A 57 -6.72 0.36 0.34
C THR A 57 -8.03 1.07 0.58
N ILE A 58 -8.15 2.31 0.08
CA ILE A 58 -9.43 2.98 0.00
C ILE A 58 -9.94 2.81 -1.43
N PRO A 59 -11.09 2.18 -1.65
CA PRO A 59 -11.61 1.97 -3.00
C PRO A 59 -11.81 3.27 -3.76
N LYS A 60 -11.62 3.22 -5.07
CA LYS A 60 -11.77 4.41 -5.92
C LYS A 60 -13.12 5.07 -5.77
N ASN A 61 -14.20 4.29 -5.69
CA ASN A 61 -15.54 4.82 -5.55
C ASN A 61 -15.82 5.43 -4.17
N LYS A 62 -14.88 5.30 -3.26
CA LYS A 62 -14.95 5.90 -1.93
C LYS A 62 -13.90 6.98 -1.73
N GLY A 63 -13.41 7.53 -2.82
CA GLY A 63 -12.44 8.62 -2.78
C GLY A 63 -10.98 8.20 -2.77
N GLY A 64 -10.71 6.91 -2.96
CA GLY A 64 -9.33 6.42 -2.99
C GLY A 64 -8.57 6.93 -4.20
N LYS A 65 -7.34 7.36 -3.98
CA LYS A 65 -6.47 7.86 -5.04
C LYS A 65 -5.65 6.75 -5.68
N SER A 66 -5.26 6.96 -6.92
CA SER A 66 -4.29 6.09 -7.59
C SER A 66 -2.88 6.57 -7.23
N SER A 67 -2.55 6.40 -5.97
CA SER A 67 -1.29 6.83 -5.37
C SER A 67 -0.63 5.64 -4.72
N LEU A 68 0.70 5.63 -4.72
CA LEU A 68 1.45 4.57 -4.06
C LEU A 68 1.08 4.48 -2.57
N TYR A 69 0.72 5.60 -1.95
CA TYR A 69 0.26 5.61 -0.57
C TYR A 69 -1.04 4.85 -0.35
N ASN A 70 -1.80 4.62 -1.42
CA ASN A 70 -3.06 3.88 -1.34
C ASN A 70 -2.96 2.46 -1.91
N TYR A 71 -1.76 2.01 -2.22
CA TYR A 71 -1.56 0.69 -2.81
C TYR A 71 -0.94 -0.28 -1.82
N SER A 72 -1.47 -1.50 -1.78
CA SER A 72 -0.92 -2.59 -0.99
C SER A 72 -0.76 -3.83 -1.86
N LEU A 73 0.35 -4.52 -1.70
CA LEU A 73 0.51 -5.84 -2.30
C LEU A 73 -0.50 -6.79 -1.68
N MET A 74 -1.20 -7.53 -2.49
CA MET A 74 -2.26 -8.42 -2.01
C MET A 74 -2.37 -9.66 -2.88
N ASP A 75 -2.79 -10.76 -2.28
CA ASP A 75 -3.15 -11.94 -3.03
C ASP A 75 -4.34 -11.63 -3.95
N SER A 76 -4.26 -12.07 -5.20
CA SER A 76 -5.29 -11.75 -6.20
C SER A 76 -6.67 -12.28 -5.83
N PHE A 77 -6.74 -13.47 -5.24
CA PHE A 77 -8.03 -14.04 -4.87
C PHE A 77 -8.68 -13.25 -3.75
N VAL A 78 -7.87 -12.81 -2.77
CA VAL A 78 -8.37 -11.98 -1.68
C VAL A 78 -8.79 -10.63 -2.21
N ASN A 79 -8.00 -10.03 -3.09
CA ASN A 79 -8.34 -8.74 -3.68
C ASN A 79 -9.67 -8.79 -4.42
N ASN A 80 -9.88 -9.85 -5.20
CA ASN A 80 -11.14 -10.05 -5.91
C ASN A 80 -12.31 -10.28 -4.95
N LYS A 81 -12.10 -11.08 -3.91
CA LYS A 81 -13.12 -11.36 -2.91
C LYS A 81 -13.49 -10.10 -2.13
N ARG A 82 -12.50 -9.28 -1.83
CA ARG A 82 -12.73 -8.04 -1.12
C ARG A 82 -13.57 -7.07 -1.96
N GLY A 83 -13.22 -6.91 -3.24
CA GLY A 83 -13.89 -5.94 -4.08
C GLY A 83 -13.82 -4.55 -3.44
N GLU A 84 -14.97 -3.96 -3.15
CA GLU A 84 -15.05 -2.65 -2.54
C GLU A 84 -15.42 -2.69 -1.06
N LYS A 85 -15.34 -3.87 -0.45
CA LYS A 85 -15.63 -4.02 0.97
C LYS A 85 -14.53 -3.35 1.80
N PRO A 86 -14.87 -2.86 3.01
CA PRO A 86 -13.88 -2.21 3.85
C PRO A 86 -12.69 -3.11 4.17
N ILE A 87 -11.48 -2.57 4.07
CA ILE A 87 -10.26 -3.31 4.34
C ILE A 87 -10.22 -3.83 5.77
N LYS A 88 -10.84 -3.13 6.69
CA LYS A 88 -10.92 -3.50 8.09
C LYS A 88 -11.46 -4.92 8.30
N GLN A 89 -12.33 -5.38 7.42
CA GLN A 89 -12.92 -6.73 7.52
C GLN A 89 -11.92 -7.84 7.19
N PHE A 90 -10.79 -7.49 6.58
CA PHE A 90 -9.84 -8.46 6.04
C PHE A 90 -8.48 -8.45 6.74
N ILE A 91 -8.19 -7.41 7.53
CA ILE A 91 -6.88 -7.24 8.14
C ILE A 91 -6.57 -8.34 9.14
N ASP A 92 -5.37 -8.89 9.03
CA ASP A 92 -4.75 -9.74 10.03
C ASP A 92 -3.64 -8.93 10.70
N LEU A 93 -3.81 -8.65 11.99
CA LEU A 93 -2.90 -7.72 12.68
C LEU A 93 -1.45 -8.17 12.68
N GLU A 94 -1.22 -9.46 12.88
CA GLU A 94 0.14 -9.99 12.87
C GLU A 94 0.80 -9.81 11.52
N SER A 95 0.07 -10.09 10.45
CA SER A 95 0.56 -9.92 9.09
C SER A 95 0.74 -8.46 8.72
N LEU A 96 -0.10 -7.59 9.25
CA LEU A 96 0.05 -6.14 9.05
C LEU A 96 1.36 -5.64 9.68
N VAL A 97 1.66 -6.06 10.90
CA VAL A 97 2.90 -5.68 11.56
C VAL A 97 4.10 -6.17 10.75
N GLU A 98 4.05 -7.40 10.26
CA GLU A 98 5.13 -7.95 9.44
C GLU A 98 5.30 -7.17 8.14
N TYR A 99 4.20 -6.80 7.50
CA TYR A 99 4.22 -5.98 6.29
C TYR A 99 4.97 -4.66 6.55
N ILE A 100 4.63 -3.99 7.63
CA ILE A 100 5.27 -2.74 8.01
C ILE A 100 6.76 -2.94 8.25
N MET A 101 7.12 -3.98 8.99
CA MET A 101 8.52 -4.23 9.32
C MET A 101 9.37 -4.55 8.10
N VAL A 102 8.81 -5.32 7.17
CA VAL A 102 9.51 -5.61 5.92
C VAL A 102 9.68 -4.33 5.10
N MET A 103 8.60 -3.56 4.95
CA MET A 103 8.66 -2.34 4.14
C MET A 103 9.62 -1.30 4.71
N LEU A 104 9.78 -1.23 6.03
CA LEU A 104 10.72 -0.30 6.65
C LEU A 104 12.16 -0.50 6.15
N ASN A 105 12.49 -1.72 5.75
CA ASN A 105 13.83 -2.04 5.30
C ASN A 105 14.00 -2.01 3.77
N VAL A 106 12.92 -1.74 3.05
CA VAL A 106 12.99 -1.69 1.60
C VAL A 106 13.54 -0.35 1.16
N LYS A 107 14.58 -0.40 0.33
CA LYS A 107 15.11 0.79 -0.29
C LYS A 107 15.69 0.41 -1.65
N THR A 108 15.05 0.90 -2.69
CA THR A 108 15.45 0.62 -4.06
C THR A 108 15.53 1.92 -4.84
N MET A 109 15.82 1.82 -6.14
CA MET A 109 15.83 2.99 -6.99
C MET A 109 14.44 3.63 -7.09
N ASP A 110 13.40 2.82 -7.07
CA ASP A 110 12.04 3.30 -7.31
C ASP A 110 11.16 3.34 -6.06
N LEU A 111 11.63 2.79 -4.94
CA LEU A 111 10.82 2.69 -3.74
C LEU A 111 11.67 2.86 -2.49
N ASP A 112 11.30 3.84 -1.68
CA ASP A 112 11.81 3.99 -0.32
C ASP A 112 10.69 3.59 0.62
N GLY A 113 10.89 2.48 1.34
CA GLY A 113 9.85 1.93 2.21
C GLY A 113 9.45 2.85 3.34
N VAL A 114 10.39 3.60 3.89
CA VAL A 114 10.07 4.54 4.97
C VAL A 114 9.15 5.64 4.44
N ASP A 115 9.48 6.18 3.28
CA ASP A 115 8.67 7.23 2.68
C ASP A 115 7.30 6.71 2.26
N TYR A 116 7.26 5.52 1.68
CA TYR A 116 6.00 4.86 1.34
C TYR A 116 5.10 4.71 2.58
N LEU A 117 5.66 4.25 3.69
CA LEU A 117 4.88 4.03 4.91
C LEU A 117 4.39 5.32 5.55
N LYS A 118 5.09 6.43 5.34
CA LYS A 118 4.64 7.72 5.87
C LYS A 118 3.26 8.12 5.37
N GLY A 119 2.93 7.74 4.15
CA GLY A 119 1.61 8.02 3.60
C GLY A 119 0.68 6.82 3.68
N TRP A 120 1.23 5.62 3.48
CA TRP A 120 0.44 4.40 3.44
C TRP A 120 -0.21 4.07 4.78
N LEU A 121 0.54 4.17 5.87
CA LEU A 121 0.00 3.81 7.18
C LEU A 121 -1.11 4.75 7.64
N PRO A 122 -0.96 6.09 7.56
CA PRO A 122 -2.09 6.97 7.87
C PRO A 122 -3.31 6.70 7.00
N ASN A 123 -3.10 6.38 5.72
CA ASN A 123 -4.18 6.07 4.80
C ASN A 123 -4.91 4.79 5.22
N LEU A 124 -4.16 3.76 5.59
CA LEU A 124 -4.74 2.52 6.09
C LEU A 124 -5.54 2.76 7.37
N LEU A 125 -4.96 3.49 8.32
CA LEU A 125 -5.63 3.77 9.59
C LEU A 125 -6.90 4.56 9.37
N LYS A 126 -6.89 5.50 8.43
CA LYS A 126 -8.09 6.24 8.07
C LYS A 126 -9.16 5.29 7.50
N ALA A 127 -8.76 4.40 6.62
CA ALA A 127 -9.68 3.43 6.04
C ALA A 127 -10.30 2.54 7.12
N MET A 128 -9.50 2.09 8.06
CA MET A 128 -9.97 1.24 9.15
C MET A 128 -10.91 1.98 10.09
N LYS A 129 -10.60 3.23 10.39
CA LYS A 129 -11.42 4.05 11.28
C LYS A 129 -12.76 4.41 10.67
N GLU A 130 -12.77 4.72 9.37
CA GLU A 130 -13.99 5.15 8.69
C GLU A 130 -14.77 4.00 8.06
N GLY A 131 -14.27 2.78 8.17
CA GLY A 131 -14.93 1.62 7.59
C GLY A 131 -14.87 1.57 6.07
N LYS A 132 -13.84 2.11 5.48
CA LYS A 132 -13.67 2.13 4.03
C LYS A 132 -12.90 0.96 3.47
#